data_4a599ffd5256f3b386ed49de5fa78592
#
_entry.id   4a599ffd5256f3b386ed49de5fa78592
#
_cell.length_a   1.000
_cell.length_b   1.000
_cell.length_c   1.000
_cell.angle_alpha   90.00
_cell.angle_beta   90.00
_cell.angle_gamma   90.00
#
_symmetry.space_group_name_H-M   'P 1'
#
loop_
_entity.id
_entity.type
_entity.pdbx_description
1 polymer ?
#
loop_
_entity_poly.entity_id
_entity_poly.type
_entity_poly.pdbx_seq_one_letter_code
_entity_poly.pdbx_strand_id
1 'polypeptide(L)'
;MLQFQGQTYEIARDTHPAQNLIKDSAEELYCFTEQTINTFNEHTKSPVFDHLSLEYNFSTTRAPWMLHRPVIDLTLANRLSKKDIPELMKNIAAEYVSENYINYLKVYTDGSKTPYGTGYSLYVPSLAIRHAKRLTNNHSAYSCELRAICHVLSWILDYLPHLESVIILSDCLSALQTLKNFDYDCNDKLILQTITDINKVIENGTDLVLAWIPGHVGIPGNEEADKLARNVVSAEISSVEEMHISKSEAKKVIKQYCMEQWDIQYNQTETGTQYKTFQPSVLERLPSNANRQISSIIFRLRTGHCRLNSHLHRIGVRDSPNCDHCNIPETVAHFLISCPKYDRQRSILLEYSQRQNIPFSMYSLLSECEALPKIIEFVLSCARQI
;
A
#
# COMPACT_ATOMS: atom_id res chain seq x y z
N MET A 1 12.77 -1.92 -14.75
CA MET A 1 14.02 -1.17 -14.69
C MET A 1 14.46 -0.88 -13.23
N LEU A 2 13.61 -0.37 -12.35
CA LEU A 2 13.95 -0.11 -10.94
C LEU A 2 14.27 -1.37 -10.09
N GLN A 3 13.76 -2.53 -10.48
CA GLN A 3 14.01 -3.80 -9.77
C GLN A 3 15.42 -4.36 -10.04
N PHE A 4 16.02 -4.05 -11.19
CA PHE A 4 17.37 -4.47 -11.56
C PHE A 4 18.47 -3.67 -10.83
N GLN A 5 18.18 -2.42 -10.47
CA GLN A 5 19.14 -1.53 -9.81
C GLN A 5 19.38 -1.88 -8.32
N GLY A 6 18.38 -2.46 -7.64
CA GLY A 6 18.51 -2.87 -6.24
C GLY A 6 19.44 -4.07 -6.03
N GLN A 7 19.48 -5.01 -6.97
CA GLN A 7 20.31 -6.22 -6.84
C GLN A 7 21.81 -5.98 -7.12
N THR A 8 22.14 -5.01 -7.96
CA THR A 8 23.55 -4.68 -8.29
C THR A 8 24.28 -3.96 -7.14
N TYR A 9 23.54 -3.28 -6.27
CA TYR A 9 24.13 -2.54 -5.14
C TYR A 9 24.52 -3.43 -3.95
N GLU A 10 23.90 -4.60 -3.79
CA GLU A 10 24.18 -5.55 -2.70
C GLU A 10 25.52 -6.31 -2.90
N ILE A 11 25.97 -6.44 -4.14
CA ILE A 11 27.20 -7.17 -4.50
C ILE A 11 28.47 -6.34 -4.26
N ALA A 12 28.35 -5.03 -4.11
CA ALA A 12 29.49 -4.10 -4.03
C ALA A 12 30.18 -4.01 -2.64
N ARG A 13 29.81 -4.86 -1.68
CA ARG A 13 30.32 -4.75 -0.28
C ARG A 13 31.57 -5.53 0.07
N ASP A 14 32.10 -6.40 -0.80
CA ASP A 14 33.27 -7.20 -0.49
C ASP A 14 34.41 -7.00 -1.50
N THR A 15 35.63 -7.07 -0.98
CA THR A 15 36.94 -6.83 -1.60
C THR A 15 37.30 -7.77 -2.77
N HIS A 16 36.47 -7.89 -3.78
CA HIS A 16 36.67 -8.72 -4.96
C HIS A 16 37.30 -7.90 -6.12
N PRO A 17 38.22 -8.47 -6.95
CA PRO A 17 38.87 -7.74 -8.07
C PRO A 17 37.91 -7.14 -9.13
N ALA A 18 36.63 -7.55 -9.16
CA ALA A 18 35.59 -6.92 -9.98
C ALA A 18 35.11 -5.54 -9.45
N GLN A 19 35.64 -5.09 -8.30
CA GLN A 19 35.21 -3.85 -7.66
C GLN A 19 35.39 -2.59 -8.51
N ASN A 20 36.46 -2.50 -9.30
CA ASN A 20 36.69 -1.29 -10.10
C ASN A 20 35.66 -1.17 -11.24
N LEU A 21 35.32 -2.28 -11.89
CA LEU A 21 34.26 -2.30 -12.92
C LEU A 21 32.86 -2.03 -12.35
N ILE A 22 32.61 -2.50 -11.12
CA ILE A 22 31.33 -2.29 -10.41
C ILE A 22 31.27 -0.88 -9.84
N LYS A 23 32.41 -0.31 -9.40
CA LYS A 23 32.47 1.04 -8.85
C LYS A 23 32.19 2.10 -9.90
N ASP A 24 32.78 1.97 -11.08
CA ASP A 24 32.51 2.87 -12.22
C ASP A 24 31.04 2.74 -12.67
N SER A 25 30.49 1.53 -12.76
CA SER A 25 29.08 1.28 -13.08
C SER A 25 28.15 1.75 -11.97
N ALA A 26 28.56 1.68 -10.69
CA ALA A 26 27.79 2.14 -9.55
C ALA A 26 27.77 3.67 -9.45
N GLU A 27 28.89 4.35 -9.76
CA GLU A 27 28.96 5.81 -9.84
C GLU A 27 28.12 6.35 -11.02
N GLU A 28 28.15 5.70 -12.18
CA GLU A 28 27.26 6.02 -13.29
C GLU A 28 25.78 5.76 -12.94
N LEU A 29 25.46 4.67 -12.24
CA LEU A 29 24.12 4.34 -11.79
C LEU A 29 23.62 5.30 -10.70
N TYR A 30 24.51 5.69 -9.79
CA TYR A 30 24.23 6.69 -8.77
C TYR A 30 23.96 8.06 -9.39
N CYS A 31 24.80 8.48 -10.31
CA CYS A 31 24.61 9.71 -11.07
C CYS A 31 23.31 9.67 -11.90
N PHE A 32 22.97 8.52 -12.50
CA PHE A 32 21.73 8.33 -13.22
C PHE A 32 20.50 8.38 -12.30
N THR A 33 20.60 7.79 -11.11
CA THR A 33 19.50 7.79 -10.12
C THR A 33 19.30 9.18 -9.54
N GLU A 34 20.38 9.88 -9.21
CA GLU A 34 20.35 11.25 -8.71
C GLU A 34 19.86 12.23 -9.80
N GLN A 35 20.34 12.10 -11.03
CA GLN A 35 19.84 12.87 -12.18
C GLN A 35 18.37 12.58 -12.43
N THR A 36 17.94 11.31 -12.33
CA THR A 36 16.53 10.92 -12.53
C THR A 36 15.65 11.50 -11.43
N ILE A 37 16.09 11.50 -10.18
CA ILE A 37 15.39 12.11 -9.04
C ILE A 37 15.38 13.62 -9.18
N ASN A 38 16.51 14.26 -9.52
CA ASN A 38 16.60 15.70 -9.71
C ASN A 38 15.76 16.16 -10.91
N THR A 39 15.83 15.46 -12.04
CA THR A 39 14.98 15.72 -13.22
C THR A 39 13.51 15.55 -12.89
N PHE A 40 13.16 14.51 -12.10
CA PHE A 40 11.80 14.28 -11.65
C PHE A 40 11.33 15.38 -10.69
N ASN A 41 12.18 15.81 -9.75
CA ASN A 41 11.91 16.92 -8.83
C ASN A 41 11.78 18.25 -9.57
N GLU A 42 12.65 18.53 -10.55
CA GLU A 42 12.59 19.73 -11.38
C GLU A 42 11.31 19.80 -12.23
N HIS A 43 10.87 18.67 -12.78
CA HIS A 43 9.66 18.64 -13.61
C HIS A 43 8.37 18.58 -12.79
N THR A 44 8.40 18.02 -11.59
CA THR A 44 7.17 17.83 -10.81
C THR A 44 6.91 18.96 -9.84
N LYS A 45 7.94 19.71 -9.43
CA LYS A 45 7.84 20.75 -8.35
C LYS A 45 7.00 20.26 -7.16
N SER A 46 7.03 18.96 -6.92
CA SER A 46 6.21 18.33 -5.88
C SER A 46 7.01 18.24 -4.60
N PRO A 47 6.56 18.86 -3.50
CA PRO A 47 7.23 18.78 -2.20
C PRO A 47 7.28 17.33 -1.64
N VAL A 48 6.58 16.40 -2.27
CA VAL A 48 6.61 14.96 -1.91
C VAL A 48 8.00 14.35 -2.06
N PHE A 49 8.87 14.91 -2.93
CA PHE A 49 10.18 14.36 -3.26
C PHE A 49 11.34 15.10 -2.61
N ASP A 50 11.12 16.29 -2.03
CA ASP A 50 12.15 17.07 -1.37
C ASP A 50 12.78 16.33 -0.16
N HIS A 51 12.08 15.31 0.36
CA HIS A 51 12.53 14.50 1.50
C HIS A 51 12.96 13.06 1.11
N LEU A 52 13.10 12.75 -0.18
CA LEU A 52 13.66 11.49 -0.67
C LEU A 52 15.20 11.51 -0.63
N SER A 53 15.79 11.85 0.51
CA SER A 53 17.22 11.64 0.70
C SER A 53 17.50 10.15 0.93
N LEU A 54 18.00 9.49 -0.10
CA LEU A 54 18.53 8.14 -0.01
C LEU A 54 19.96 8.22 0.56
N GLU A 55 20.09 8.43 1.86
CA GLU A 55 21.41 8.32 2.50
C GLU A 55 21.81 6.87 2.65
N TYR A 56 22.83 6.46 1.89
CA TYR A 56 23.43 5.13 1.90
C TYR A 56 24.60 4.96 2.88
N ASN A 57 24.64 5.70 3.98
CA ASN A 57 25.67 5.53 4.98
C ASN A 57 25.23 4.57 6.09
N PHE A 58 25.42 3.27 5.85
CA PHE A 58 25.35 2.24 6.89
C PHE A 58 26.74 2.02 7.50
N SER A 59 27.05 2.72 8.57
CA SER A 59 28.11 2.28 9.47
C SER A 59 27.47 1.63 10.70
N THR A 60 27.10 0.37 10.59
CA THR A 60 26.97 -0.44 11.81
C THR A 60 28.38 -0.73 12.27
N THR A 61 28.75 -0.25 13.45
CA THR A 61 30.06 -0.50 14.07
C THR A 61 30.28 -1.99 14.41
N ARG A 62 29.26 -2.84 14.22
CA ARG A 62 29.29 -4.28 14.50
C ARG A 62 28.73 -5.08 13.34
N ALA A 63 29.34 -6.23 13.12
CA ALA A 63 28.82 -7.20 12.16
C ALA A 63 27.41 -7.68 12.60
N PRO A 64 26.44 -7.81 11.70
CA PRO A 64 25.06 -8.16 12.03
C PRO A 64 24.92 -9.44 12.86
N TRP A 65 25.77 -10.44 12.63
CA TRP A 65 25.77 -11.71 13.39
C TRP A 65 26.29 -11.59 14.83
N MET A 66 26.84 -10.44 15.22
CA MET A 66 27.25 -10.12 16.60
C MET A 66 26.15 -9.43 17.39
N LEU A 67 25.02 -9.11 16.75
CA LEU A 67 23.88 -8.48 17.38
C LEU A 67 23.04 -9.53 18.16
N HIS A 68 22.68 -9.20 19.39
CA HIS A 68 21.74 -10.01 20.18
C HIS A 68 20.36 -9.99 19.55
N ARG A 69 19.71 -11.15 19.48
CA ARG A 69 18.32 -11.21 19.06
C ARG A 69 17.42 -10.67 20.17
N PRO A 70 16.47 -9.78 19.85
CA PRO A 70 15.56 -9.24 20.87
C PRO A 70 14.65 -10.36 21.43
N VAL A 71 14.34 -10.25 22.71
CA VAL A 71 13.31 -11.09 23.34
C VAL A 71 11.95 -10.53 22.95
N ILE A 72 11.22 -11.28 22.10
CA ILE A 72 9.90 -10.87 21.62
C ILE A 72 8.85 -11.89 22.03
N ASP A 73 7.95 -11.46 22.91
CA ASP A 73 6.85 -12.26 23.41
C ASP A 73 5.59 -12.12 22.54
N LEU A 74 5.26 -13.18 21.83
CA LEU A 74 4.05 -13.29 21.01
C LEU A 74 3.05 -14.31 21.59
N THR A 75 3.16 -14.64 22.88
CA THR A 75 2.31 -15.66 23.52
C THR A 75 0.83 -15.30 23.39
N LEU A 76 0.48 -14.04 23.64
CA LEU A 76 -0.91 -13.58 23.50
C LEU A 76 -1.39 -13.64 22.04
N ALA A 77 -0.53 -13.36 21.06
CA ALA A 77 -0.89 -13.45 19.64
C ALA A 77 -1.20 -14.90 19.20
N ASN A 78 -0.59 -15.87 19.86
CA ASN A 78 -0.86 -17.29 19.60
C ASN A 78 -2.09 -17.85 20.34
N ARG A 79 -2.51 -17.18 21.43
CA ARG A 79 -3.66 -17.59 22.25
C ARG A 79 -4.97 -16.93 21.86
N LEU A 80 -4.90 -15.68 21.37
CA LEU A 80 -6.06 -14.84 21.08
C LEU A 80 -6.34 -14.77 19.57
N SER A 81 -7.63 -14.75 19.23
CA SER A 81 -8.11 -14.62 17.85
C SER A 81 -8.91 -13.32 17.70
N LYS A 82 -8.87 -12.71 16.50
CA LYS A 82 -9.72 -11.55 16.17
C LYS A 82 -11.22 -11.81 16.30
N LYS A 83 -11.62 -13.08 16.45
CA LYS A 83 -13.02 -13.48 16.64
C LYS A 83 -13.43 -13.55 18.10
N ASP A 84 -12.47 -13.45 19.02
CA ASP A 84 -12.74 -13.50 20.45
C ASP A 84 -13.42 -12.21 20.94
N ILE A 85 -14.13 -12.31 22.06
CA ILE A 85 -14.84 -11.18 22.65
C ILE A 85 -13.81 -10.16 23.17
N PRO A 86 -13.92 -8.86 22.82
CA PRO A 86 -12.94 -7.84 23.22
C PRO A 86 -12.66 -7.78 24.73
N GLU A 87 -13.70 -7.90 25.56
CA GLU A 87 -13.55 -7.88 27.01
C GLU A 87 -12.76 -9.08 27.55
N LEU A 88 -12.95 -10.27 26.94
CA LEU A 88 -12.17 -11.45 27.27
C LEU A 88 -10.70 -11.27 26.89
N MET A 89 -10.44 -10.74 25.69
CA MET A 89 -9.08 -10.46 25.22
C MET A 89 -8.36 -9.47 26.13
N LYS A 90 -9.05 -8.42 26.56
CA LYS A 90 -8.54 -7.41 27.51
C LYS A 90 -8.15 -8.05 28.84
N ASN A 91 -9.04 -8.88 29.41
CA ASN A 91 -8.80 -9.51 30.73
C ASN A 91 -7.64 -10.48 30.66
N ILE A 92 -7.59 -11.34 29.65
CA ILE A 92 -6.47 -12.29 29.44
C ILE A 92 -5.14 -11.52 29.26
N ALA A 93 -5.13 -10.44 28.47
CA ALA A 93 -3.93 -9.65 28.26
C ALA A 93 -3.47 -8.95 29.55
N ALA A 94 -4.40 -8.37 30.32
CA ALA A 94 -4.09 -7.72 31.58
C ALA A 94 -3.54 -8.70 32.64
N GLU A 95 -4.17 -9.87 32.79
CA GLU A 95 -3.71 -10.94 33.64
C GLU A 95 -2.30 -11.42 33.24
N TYR A 96 -2.12 -11.74 31.97
CA TYR A 96 -0.84 -12.21 31.45
C TYR A 96 0.31 -11.22 31.70
N VAL A 97 0.10 -9.94 31.41
CA VAL A 97 1.11 -8.89 31.62
C VAL A 97 1.36 -8.66 33.12
N SER A 98 0.35 -8.75 33.98
CA SER A 98 0.51 -8.58 35.43
C SER A 98 1.25 -9.73 36.07
N GLU A 99 1.04 -10.96 35.62
CA GLU A 99 1.69 -12.15 36.22
C GLU A 99 3.14 -12.30 35.77
N ASN A 100 3.41 -12.11 34.44
CA ASN A 100 4.72 -12.40 33.90
C ASN A 100 5.69 -11.22 33.96
N TYR A 101 5.18 -9.98 34.04
CA TYR A 101 5.96 -8.75 33.97
C TYR A 101 5.66 -7.76 35.11
N ILE A 102 5.45 -8.28 36.34
CA ILE A 102 5.06 -7.47 37.49
C ILE A 102 6.07 -6.38 37.83
N ASN A 103 7.36 -6.68 37.72
CA ASN A 103 8.46 -5.76 38.10
C ASN A 103 8.99 -4.95 36.93
N TYR A 104 8.46 -5.16 35.69
CA TYR A 104 8.90 -4.46 34.53
C TYR A 104 8.28 -3.07 34.42
N LEU A 105 9.06 -2.08 34.00
CA LEU A 105 8.53 -0.80 33.56
C LEU A 105 7.69 -1.02 32.29
N LYS A 106 6.40 -0.74 32.36
CA LYS A 106 5.48 -0.93 31.24
C LYS A 106 5.42 0.31 30.38
N VAL A 107 5.78 0.17 29.08
CA VAL A 107 5.74 1.24 28.08
C VAL A 107 4.82 0.80 26.94
N TYR A 108 3.78 1.60 26.69
CA TYR A 108 2.84 1.37 25.59
C TYR A 108 3.23 2.23 24.40
N THR A 109 3.16 1.67 23.20
CA THR A 109 3.49 2.35 21.95
C THR A 109 2.34 2.23 20.95
N ASP A 110 2.16 3.28 20.16
CA ASP A 110 1.20 3.28 19.04
C ASP A 110 1.68 4.15 17.89
N GLY A 111 1.28 3.76 16.67
CA GLY A 111 1.55 4.47 15.44
C GLY A 111 0.28 4.77 14.66
N SER A 112 0.00 6.04 14.40
CA SER A 112 -1.22 6.46 13.70
C SER A 112 -0.96 6.98 12.31
N LYS A 113 -1.83 6.58 11.35
CA LYS A 113 -1.92 7.14 10.02
C LYS A 113 -3.36 7.51 9.70
N THR A 114 -3.57 8.76 9.38
CA THR A 114 -4.86 9.31 8.95
C THR A 114 -4.71 9.99 7.58
N PRO A 115 -5.80 10.42 6.92
CA PRO A 115 -5.71 11.26 5.73
C PRO A 115 -4.98 12.61 5.98
N TYR A 116 -4.89 13.05 7.22
CA TYR A 116 -4.30 14.34 7.62
C TYR A 116 -2.82 14.25 7.99
N GLY A 117 -2.28 13.04 8.13
CA GLY A 117 -0.88 12.83 8.44
C GLY A 117 -0.57 11.54 9.15
N THR A 118 0.67 11.45 9.61
CA THR A 118 1.20 10.33 10.34
C THR A 118 1.87 10.77 11.64
N GLY A 119 1.85 9.91 12.65
CA GLY A 119 2.45 10.20 13.94
C GLY A 119 2.64 8.94 14.78
N TYR A 120 3.33 9.08 15.88
CA TYR A 120 3.56 8.01 16.83
C TYR A 120 3.51 8.52 18.26
N SER A 121 3.36 7.60 19.20
CA SER A 121 3.31 7.92 20.63
C SER A 121 3.95 6.87 21.49
N LEU A 122 4.28 7.28 22.71
CA LEU A 122 4.57 6.40 23.84
C LEU A 122 3.82 6.87 25.09
N TYR A 123 3.44 5.92 25.92
CA TYR A 123 2.83 6.16 27.20
C TYR A 123 3.43 5.26 28.29
N VAL A 124 3.87 5.87 29.40
CA VAL A 124 4.44 5.17 30.56
C VAL A 124 3.59 5.48 31.80
N PRO A 125 2.63 4.60 32.16
CA PRO A 125 1.68 4.89 33.26
C PRO A 125 2.32 5.20 34.61
N SER A 126 3.30 4.41 35.02
CA SER A 126 3.96 4.53 36.31
C SER A 126 4.76 5.82 36.47
N LEU A 127 5.23 6.41 35.37
CA LEU A 127 5.96 7.68 35.37
C LEU A 127 5.08 8.85 34.89
N ALA A 128 3.82 8.62 34.60
CA ALA A 128 2.88 9.60 34.03
C ALA A 128 3.43 10.30 32.75
N ILE A 129 4.33 9.62 31.99
CA ILE A 129 4.95 10.18 30.80
C ILE A 129 4.02 9.93 29.62
N ARG A 130 3.74 11.01 28.89
CA ARG A 130 3.02 11.03 27.63
C ARG A 130 3.87 11.74 26.60
N HIS A 131 4.20 11.05 25.52
CA HIS A 131 4.96 11.64 24.43
C HIS A 131 4.34 11.24 23.10
N ALA A 132 4.22 12.19 22.20
CA ALA A 132 3.76 11.94 20.84
C ALA A 132 4.45 12.92 19.87
N LYS A 133 4.74 12.46 18.67
CA LYS A 133 5.32 13.28 17.60
C LYS A 133 4.61 13.05 16.29
N ARG A 134 4.44 14.14 15.55
CA ARG A 134 3.98 14.09 14.17
C ARG A 134 5.15 13.78 13.24
N LEU A 135 4.93 12.91 12.28
CA LEU A 135 5.87 12.58 11.21
C LEU A 135 5.43 13.25 9.89
N THR A 136 6.32 13.27 8.91
CA THR A 136 5.98 13.61 7.54
C THR A 136 4.91 12.67 6.97
N ASN A 137 4.04 13.15 6.06
CA ASN A 137 2.78 12.46 5.70
C ASN A 137 2.93 11.15 4.89
N ASN A 138 4.14 10.81 4.45
CA ASN A 138 4.36 9.72 3.49
C ASN A 138 4.60 8.33 4.11
N HIS A 139 4.55 8.23 5.44
CA HIS A 139 4.81 6.98 6.13
C HIS A 139 3.60 6.04 6.16
N SER A 140 3.87 4.75 6.28
CA SER A 140 2.85 3.73 6.53
C SER A 140 2.51 3.66 8.03
N ALA A 141 1.35 3.14 8.40
CA ALA A 141 1.03 2.85 9.79
C ALA A 141 2.11 1.95 10.43
N TYR A 142 2.57 0.92 9.69
CA TYR A 142 3.67 0.05 10.11
C TYR A 142 4.95 0.82 10.48
N SER A 143 5.37 1.79 9.66
CA SER A 143 6.57 2.59 9.93
C SER A 143 6.38 3.51 11.15
N CYS A 144 5.17 4.02 11.36
CA CYS A 144 4.85 4.80 12.56
C CYS A 144 4.96 3.96 13.84
N GLU A 145 4.43 2.74 13.81
CA GLU A 145 4.53 1.77 14.91
C GLU A 145 5.98 1.40 15.23
N LEU A 146 6.75 1.07 14.21
CA LEU A 146 8.16 0.74 14.38
C LEU A 146 8.96 1.95 14.89
N ARG A 147 8.61 3.17 14.44
CA ARG A 147 9.21 4.41 14.94
C ARG A 147 8.89 4.65 16.41
N ALA A 148 7.66 4.34 16.85
CA ALA A 148 7.29 4.41 18.25
C ALA A 148 8.20 3.52 19.11
N ILE A 149 8.40 2.27 18.71
CA ILE A 149 9.31 1.33 19.40
C ILE A 149 10.75 1.86 19.40
N CYS A 150 11.25 2.30 18.24
CA CYS A 150 12.60 2.87 18.13
C CYS A 150 12.78 4.10 19.04
N HIS A 151 11.77 4.96 19.14
CA HIS A 151 11.81 6.14 20.01
C HIS A 151 11.83 5.79 21.50
N VAL A 152 11.08 4.76 21.93
CA VAL A 152 11.15 4.26 23.31
C VAL A 152 12.56 3.81 23.66
N LEU A 153 13.22 3.08 22.76
CA LEU A 153 14.58 2.60 22.97
C LEU A 153 15.58 3.76 23.12
N SER A 154 15.51 4.76 22.23
CA SER A 154 16.31 5.98 22.35
C SER A 154 16.03 6.73 23.65
N TRP A 155 14.75 6.85 24.02
CA TRP A 155 14.33 7.49 25.28
C TRP A 155 14.89 6.76 26.51
N ILE A 156 14.89 5.41 26.52
CA ILE A 156 15.49 4.62 27.61
C ILE A 156 17.00 4.89 27.69
N LEU A 157 17.69 4.87 26.55
CA LEU A 157 19.15 5.12 26.49
C LEU A 157 19.52 6.52 27.01
N ASP A 158 18.70 7.53 26.71
CA ASP A 158 18.99 8.92 27.07
C ASP A 158 18.61 9.26 28.52
N TYR A 159 17.51 8.71 29.03
CA TYR A 159 16.95 9.14 30.31
C TYR A 159 16.96 8.07 31.41
N LEU A 160 17.06 6.79 31.06
CA LEU A 160 17.00 5.67 32.00
C LEU A 160 18.11 4.64 31.73
N PRO A 161 19.39 5.07 31.64
CA PRO A 161 20.50 4.18 31.21
C PRO A 161 20.81 3.03 32.20
N HIS A 162 20.28 3.08 33.42
CA HIS A 162 20.43 2.06 34.45
C HIS A 162 19.09 1.39 34.84
N LEU A 163 18.16 1.33 33.89
CA LEU A 163 16.87 0.65 34.10
C LEU A 163 17.09 -0.86 34.21
N GLU A 164 16.56 -1.48 35.28
CA GLU A 164 16.73 -2.92 35.50
C GLU A 164 15.92 -3.75 34.49
N SER A 165 14.63 -3.42 34.30
CA SER A 165 13.74 -4.20 33.44
C SER A 165 12.65 -3.35 32.81
N VAL A 166 12.37 -3.59 31.51
CA VAL A 166 11.33 -2.89 30.75
C VAL A 166 10.62 -3.83 29.77
N ILE A 167 9.31 -3.63 29.70
CA ILE A 167 8.49 -4.26 28.66
C ILE A 167 7.87 -3.18 27.76
N ILE A 168 8.12 -3.29 26.47
CA ILE A 168 7.50 -2.46 25.44
C ILE A 168 6.29 -3.22 24.89
N LEU A 169 5.11 -2.65 25.06
CA LEU A 169 3.82 -3.22 24.68
C LEU A 169 3.32 -2.52 23.41
N SER A 170 3.15 -3.27 22.33
CA SER A 170 2.65 -2.79 21.04
C SER A 170 1.57 -3.72 20.50
N ASP A 171 0.55 -3.17 19.86
CA ASP A 171 -0.48 -3.96 19.18
C ASP A 171 -0.11 -4.26 17.71
N CYS A 172 1.01 -3.75 17.21
CA CYS A 172 1.51 -3.99 15.88
C CYS A 172 2.25 -5.33 15.77
N LEU A 173 1.50 -6.41 15.58
CA LEU A 173 2.07 -7.76 15.43
C LEU A 173 3.13 -7.82 14.31
N SER A 174 2.90 -7.13 13.19
CA SER A 174 3.82 -7.15 12.06
C SER A 174 5.18 -6.51 12.37
N ALA A 175 5.21 -5.43 13.16
CA ALA A 175 6.45 -4.81 13.59
C ALA A 175 7.27 -5.75 14.50
N LEU A 176 6.60 -6.36 15.48
CA LEU A 176 7.25 -7.32 16.38
C LEU A 176 7.72 -8.58 15.65
N GLN A 177 6.93 -9.11 14.72
CA GLN A 177 7.36 -10.25 13.88
C GLN A 177 8.57 -9.91 13.01
N THR A 178 8.65 -8.71 12.46
CA THR A 178 9.81 -8.25 11.69
C THR A 178 11.05 -8.19 12.57
N LEU A 179 10.97 -7.63 13.76
CA LEU A 179 12.09 -7.58 14.70
C LEU A 179 12.49 -8.98 15.18
N LYS A 180 11.53 -9.88 15.41
CA LYS A 180 11.79 -11.28 15.82
C LYS A 180 12.51 -12.07 14.74
N ASN A 181 12.07 -11.89 13.48
CA ASN A 181 12.60 -12.60 12.32
C ASN A 181 13.64 -11.75 11.55
N PHE A 182 14.27 -10.81 12.26
CA PHE A 182 15.27 -9.92 11.65
C PHE A 182 16.31 -10.74 10.89
N ASP A 183 16.47 -10.40 9.61
CA ASP A 183 17.48 -10.95 8.73
C ASP A 183 18.62 -9.94 8.55
N TYR A 184 19.84 -10.45 8.51
CA TYR A 184 21.06 -9.65 8.37
C TYR A 184 21.17 -8.98 7.00
N ASP A 185 20.41 -9.42 6.01
CA ASP A 185 20.27 -8.80 4.68
C ASP A 185 19.23 -7.65 4.65
N CYS A 186 18.71 -7.27 5.82
CA CYS A 186 17.75 -6.18 5.93
C CYS A 186 18.39 -4.84 5.56
N ASN A 187 17.77 -4.15 4.59
CA ASN A 187 18.19 -2.83 4.11
C ASN A 187 17.27 -1.70 4.61
N ASP A 188 16.39 -1.97 5.56
CA ASP A 188 15.52 -0.94 6.14
C ASP A 188 16.24 -0.25 7.31
N LYS A 189 16.52 1.05 7.16
CA LYS A 189 17.26 1.85 8.13
C LYS A 189 16.56 1.88 9.50
N LEU A 190 15.23 1.97 9.53
CA LEU A 190 14.49 2.03 10.77
C LEU A 190 14.56 0.70 11.55
N ILE A 191 14.48 -0.42 10.84
CA ILE A 191 14.64 -1.75 11.45
C ILE A 191 16.06 -1.89 12.01
N LEU A 192 17.08 -1.55 11.22
CA LEU A 192 18.49 -1.64 11.64
C LEU A 192 18.78 -0.74 12.83
N GLN A 193 18.25 0.50 12.85
CA GLN A 193 18.36 1.41 13.98
C GLN A 193 17.69 0.80 15.23
N THR A 194 16.47 0.28 15.07
CA THR A 194 15.74 -0.34 16.18
C THR A 194 16.52 -1.52 16.78
N ILE A 195 17.04 -2.42 15.94
CA ILE A 195 17.85 -3.57 16.39
C ILE A 195 19.16 -3.09 17.06
N THR A 196 19.79 -2.06 16.53
CA THR A 196 21.00 -1.48 17.13
C THR A 196 20.70 -0.91 18.52
N ASP A 197 19.60 -0.18 18.68
CA ASP A 197 19.25 0.42 19.96
C ASP A 197 18.75 -0.62 20.97
N ILE A 198 18.06 -1.68 20.53
CA ILE A 198 17.78 -2.88 21.36
C ILE A 198 19.07 -3.44 21.96
N ASN A 199 20.08 -3.62 21.10
CA ASN A 199 21.37 -4.17 21.57
C ASN A 199 22.05 -3.26 22.58
N LYS A 200 22.07 -1.94 22.38
CA LYS A 200 22.62 -0.99 23.34
C LYS A 200 21.90 -1.04 24.70
N VAL A 201 20.55 -1.13 24.68
CA VAL A 201 19.74 -1.24 25.92
C VAL A 201 20.10 -2.51 26.67
N ILE A 202 20.23 -3.65 25.98
CA ILE A 202 20.61 -4.93 26.58
C ILE A 202 22.05 -4.87 27.13
N GLU A 203 22.97 -4.27 26.40
CA GLU A 203 24.38 -4.10 26.82
C GLU A 203 24.54 -3.21 28.04
N ASN A 204 23.63 -2.27 28.28
CA ASN A 204 23.57 -1.48 29.51
C ASN A 204 23.07 -2.30 30.71
N GLY A 205 22.72 -3.58 30.51
CA GLY A 205 22.26 -4.48 31.56
C GLY A 205 20.76 -4.47 31.79
N THR A 206 19.99 -3.82 30.92
CA THR A 206 18.52 -3.78 31.00
C THR A 206 17.93 -5.09 30.48
N ASP A 207 17.07 -5.72 31.28
CA ASP A 207 16.22 -6.83 30.81
C ASP A 207 15.06 -6.27 29.97
N LEU A 208 15.18 -6.39 28.64
CA LEU A 208 14.28 -5.81 27.66
C LEU A 208 13.42 -6.88 27.00
N VAL A 209 12.11 -6.71 27.10
CA VAL A 209 11.12 -7.53 26.40
C VAL A 209 10.24 -6.64 25.54
N LEU A 210 9.98 -7.06 24.30
CA LEU A 210 8.94 -6.49 23.45
C LEU A 210 7.78 -7.49 23.39
N ALA A 211 6.56 -7.06 23.71
CA ALA A 211 5.42 -7.98 23.77
C ALA A 211 4.23 -7.45 22.98
N TRP A 212 3.54 -8.37 22.31
CA TRP A 212 2.31 -8.06 21.63
C TRP A 212 1.12 -8.07 22.59
N ILE A 213 0.25 -7.08 22.43
CA ILE A 213 -1.06 -7.00 23.09
C ILE A 213 -2.15 -6.79 22.04
N PRO A 214 -3.41 -7.22 22.30
CA PRO A 214 -4.51 -6.94 21.38
C PRO A 214 -4.86 -5.45 21.35
N GLY A 215 -4.96 -4.87 20.14
CA GLY A 215 -5.37 -3.49 19.93
C GLY A 215 -6.88 -3.29 20.01
N HIS A 216 -7.33 -2.10 20.43
CA HIS A 216 -8.73 -1.65 20.42
C HIS A 216 -9.69 -2.52 21.24
N VAL A 217 -9.21 -3.15 22.30
CA VAL A 217 -10.02 -3.98 23.22
C VAL A 217 -10.23 -3.34 24.59
N GLY A 218 -9.82 -2.08 24.77
CA GLY A 218 -10.01 -1.33 26.00
C GLY A 218 -8.90 -1.53 27.03
N ILE A 219 -7.67 -1.90 26.63
CA ILE A 219 -6.48 -1.89 27.51
C ILE A 219 -6.08 -0.44 27.77
N PRO A 220 -6.16 0.08 29.02
CA PRO A 220 -6.06 1.52 29.27
C PRO A 220 -4.77 2.16 28.76
N GLY A 221 -3.63 1.46 28.90
CA GLY A 221 -2.34 1.96 28.44
C GLY A 221 -2.25 2.04 26.91
N ASN A 222 -2.80 1.06 26.20
CA ASN A 222 -2.83 1.05 24.74
C ASN A 222 -3.79 2.10 24.17
N GLU A 223 -4.98 2.22 24.76
CA GLU A 223 -5.96 3.24 24.35
C GLU A 223 -5.43 4.67 24.55
N GLU A 224 -4.66 4.90 25.62
CA GLU A 224 -4.04 6.21 25.82
C GLU A 224 -2.93 6.49 24.79
N ALA A 225 -2.10 5.49 24.45
CA ALA A 225 -1.09 5.61 23.41
C ALA A 225 -1.76 5.89 22.04
N ASP A 226 -2.76 5.10 21.64
CA ASP A 226 -3.52 5.30 20.41
C ASP A 226 -4.15 6.71 20.33
N LYS A 227 -4.77 7.17 21.43
CA LYS A 227 -5.32 8.52 21.50
C LYS A 227 -4.26 9.61 21.32
N LEU A 228 -3.09 9.45 21.92
CA LEU A 228 -1.96 10.37 21.77
C LEU A 228 -1.46 10.40 20.32
N ALA A 229 -1.26 9.23 19.71
CA ALA A 229 -0.81 9.12 18.31
C ALA A 229 -1.80 9.75 17.33
N ARG A 230 -3.11 9.58 17.53
CA ARG A 230 -4.14 10.22 16.71
C ARG A 230 -4.21 11.73 16.90
N ASN A 231 -4.14 12.18 18.16
CA ASN A 231 -4.26 13.60 18.49
C ASN A 231 -3.10 14.41 17.89
N VAL A 232 -1.87 13.89 17.90
CA VAL A 232 -0.71 14.59 17.37
C VAL A 232 -0.79 14.80 15.87
N VAL A 233 -1.47 13.90 15.15
CA VAL A 233 -1.70 14.02 13.70
C VAL A 233 -2.68 15.16 13.39
N SER A 234 -3.69 15.35 14.23
CA SER A 234 -4.76 16.34 14.03
C SER A 234 -4.42 17.74 14.56
N ALA A 235 -3.41 17.84 15.43
CA ALA A 235 -3.04 19.12 16.05
C ALA A 235 -2.27 20.02 15.07
N GLU A 236 -2.52 21.32 15.13
CA GLU A 236 -1.64 22.34 14.52
C GLU A 236 -0.34 22.41 15.32
N ILE A 237 0.65 21.62 14.90
CA ILE A 237 1.93 21.51 15.62
C ILE A 237 3.02 22.22 14.83
N SER A 238 3.84 22.95 15.59
CA SER A 238 4.98 23.70 15.07
C SER A 238 6.19 22.85 14.66
N SER A 239 6.25 21.59 15.03
CA SER A 239 7.38 20.69 14.68
C SER A 239 6.91 19.35 14.18
N VAL A 240 7.32 19.02 12.96
CA VAL A 240 7.17 17.72 12.34
C VAL A 240 8.53 17.02 12.38
N GLU A 241 8.57 15.80 12.85
CA GLU A 241 9.81 15.00 12.82
C GLU A 241 10.02 14.46 11.40
N GLU A 242 11.18 14.76 10.83
CA GLU A 242 11.59 14.17 9.58
C GLU A 242 12.09 12.75 9.80
N MET A 243 11.52 11.81 9.07
CA MET A 243 11.93 10.42 9.08
C MET A 243 12.16 9.97 7.63
N HIS A 244 13.21 9.19 7.41
CA HIS A 244 13.48 8.64 6.10
C HIS A 244 12.37 7.66 5.67
N ILE A 245 11.92 7.82 4.43
CA ILE A 245 10.90 6.96 3.84
C ILE A 245 11.54 5.63 3.46
N SER A 246 10.91 4.53 3.81
CA SER A 246 11.35 3.20 3.39
C SER A 246 11.24 3.03 1.86
N LYS A 247 12.08 2.16 1.29
CA LYS A 247 12.06 1.84 -0.15
C LYS A 247 10.66 1.40 -0.63
N SER A 248 9.90 0.71 0.21
CA SER A 248 8.54 0.27 -0.10
C SER A 248 7.54 1.42 -0.12
N GLU A 249 7.68 2.38 0.78
CA GLU A 249 6.86 3.60 0.84
C GLU A 249 7.16 4.50 -0.35
N ALA A 250 8.44 4.74 -0.64
CA ALA A 250 8.86 5.50 -1.82
C ALA A 250 8.27 4.93 -3.12
N LYS A 251 8.31 3.60 -3.30
CA LYS A 251 7.68 2.94 -4.45
C LYS A 251 6.17 3.19 -4.54
N LYS A 252 5.46 3.21 -3.40
CA LYS A 252 4.01 3.50 -3.39
C LYS A 252 3.73 4.94 -3.79
N VAL A 253 4.48 5.90 -3.25
CA VAL A 253 4.33 7.32 -3.57
C VAL A 253 4.60 7.58 -5.04
N ILE A 254 5.71 7.06 -5.56
CA ILE A 254 6.07 7.19 -6.99
C ILE A 254 4.98 6.56 -7.88
N LYS A 255 4.52 5.35 -7.51
CA LYS A 255 3.45 4.69 -8.27
C LYS A 255 2.17 5.52 -8.29
N GLN A 256 1.75 6.04 -7.16
CA GLN A 256 0.55 6.87 -7.06
C GLN A 256 0.70 8.12 -7.94
N TYR A 257 1.81 8.82 -7.84
CA TYR A 257 2.10 9.99 -8.67
C TYR A 257 2.06 9.66 -10.17
N CYS A 258 2.73 8.57 -10.59
CA CYS A 258 2.70 8.16 -12.00
C CYS A 258 1.28 7.83 -12.47
N MET A 259 0.46 7.22 -11.63
CA MET A 259 -0.93 6.92 -11.95
C MET A 259 -1.77 8.19 -12.08
N GLU A 260 -1.58 9.17 -11.19
CA GLU A 260 -2.26 10.47 -11.24
C GLU A 260 -1.86 11.24 -12.50
N GLN A 261 -0.57 11.28 -12.85
CA GLN A 261 -0.11 11.91 -14.09
C GLN A 261 -0.68 11.21 -15.32
N TRP A 262 -0.75 9.88 -15.29
CA TRP A 262 -1.37 9.12 -16.37
C TRP A 262 -2.86 9.42 -16.50
N ASP A 263 -3.56 9.56 -15.38
CA ASP A 263 -4.99 9.92 -15.38
C ASP A 263 -5.24 11.31 -15.99
N ILE A 264 -4.39 12.29 -15.67
CA ILE A 264 -4.41 13.63 -16.26
C ILE A 264 -4.22 13.54 -17.78
N GLN A 265 -3.18 12.84 -18.24
CA GLN A 265 -2.91 12.66 -19.68
C GLN A 265 -4.06 11.92 -20.38
N TYR A 266 -4.58 10.86 -19.77
CA TYR A 266 -5.70 10.11 -20.27
C TYR A 266 -6.93 11.00 -20.51
N ASN A 267 -7.24 11.86 -19.55
CA ASN A 267 -8.39 12.77 -19.64
C ASN A 267 -8.19 13.89 -20.68
N GLN A 268 -6.96 14.33 -20.92
CA GLN A 268 -6.63 15.33 -21.92
C GLN A 268 -6.66 14.79 -23.37
N THR A 269 -6.56 13.49 -23.58
CA THR A 269 -6.59 12.92 -24.94
C THR A 269 -7.99 12.98 -25.55
N GLU A 270 -8.09 13.33 -26.83
CA GLU A 270 -9.35 13.35 -27.59
C GLU A 270 -9.76 11.98 -28.14
N THR A 271 -8.84 11.00 -28.05
CA THR A 271 -9.08 9.64 -28.56
C THR A 271 -9.77 8.75 -27.51
N GLY A 272 -10.41 7.67 -27.97
CA GLY A 272 -11.04 6.68 -27.09
C GLY A 272 -12.28 7.18 -26.34
N THR A 273 -12.99 8.18 -26.86
CA THR A 273 -14.15 8.84 -26.24
C THR A 273 -15.21 7.84 -25.78
N GLN A 274 -15.54 6.83 -26.60
CA GLN A 274 -16.51 5.81 -26.21
C GLN A 274 -16.01 5.00 -25.00
N TYR A 275 -14.73 4.64 -24.94
CA TYR A 275 -14.17 3.90 -23.80
C TYR A 275 -14.16 4.73 -22.53
N LYS A 276 -13.88 6.04 -22.63
CA LYS A 276 -13.92 6.98 -21.50
C LYS A 276 -15.28 7.10 -20.84
N THR A 277 -16.38 6.82 -21.56
CA THR A 277 -17.71 6.79 -20.93
C THR A 277 -17.87 5.64 -19.93
N PHE A 278 -17.12 4.55 -20.11
CA PHE A 278 -17.12 3.41 -19.19
C PHE A 278 -16.01 3.53 -18.13
N GLN A 279 -14.88 4.08 -18.52
CA GLN A 279 -13.73 4.26 -17.63
C GLN A 279 -13.27 5.73 -17.67
N PRO A 280 -13.88 6.58 -16.85
CA PRO A 280 -13.54 8.01 -16.82
C PRO A 280 -12.17 8.29 -16.22
N SER A 281 -11.62 7.34 -15.47
CA SER A 281 -10.32 7.44 -14.83
C SER A 281 -9.52 6.14 -14.94
N VAL A 282 -8.20 6.24 -15.16
CA VAL A 282 -7.31 5.07 -15.13
C VAL A 282 -7.08 4.54 -13.71
N LEU A 283 -7.45 5.31 -12.69
CA LEU A 283 -7.36 4.93 -11.28
C LEU A 283 -8.44 3.92 -10.88
N GLU A 284 -9.56 3.90 -11.59
CA GLU A 284 -10.66 2.98 -11.38
C GLU A 284 -10.46 1.69 -12.18
N ARG A 285 -10.97 0.59 -11.67
CA ARG A 285 -10.94 -0.69 -12.38
C ARG A 285 -12.34 -1.03 -12.87
N LEU A 286 -12.47 -1.18 -14.19
CA LEU A 286 -13.69 -1.73 -14.76
C LEU A 286 -13.83 -3.22 -14.40
N PRO A 287 -15.08 -3.71 -14.26
CA PRO A 287 -15.35 -5.12 -14.16
C PRO A 287 -14.74 -5.89 -15.33
N SER A 288 -14.02 -6.95 -15.02
CA SER A 288 -13.41 -7.84 -16.01
C SER A 288 -13.73 -9.30 -15.67
N ASN A 289 -13.63 -10.17 -16.67
CA ASN A 289 -13.80 -11.61 -16.48
C ASN A 289 -12.42 -12.29 -16.50
N ALA A 290 -12.28 -13.40 -15.75
CA ALA A 290 -11.04 -14.19 -15.76
C ALA A 290 -10.77 -14.87 -17.13
N ASN A 291 -11.83 -15.14 -17.91
CA ASN A 291 -11.69 -15.70 -19.24
C ASN A 291 -11.25 -14.63 -20.25
N ARG A 292 -10.09 -14.84 -20.88
CA ARG A 292 -9.48 -13.90 -21.84
C ARG A 292 -10.37 -13.64 -23.06
N GLN A 293 -11.08 -14.64 -23.57
CA GLN A 293 -11.94 -14.48 -24.74
C GLN A 293 -13.12 -13.59 -24.44
N ILE A 294 -13.77 -13.82 -23.28
CA ILE A 294 -14.89 -13.01 -22.80
C ILE A 294 -14.43 -11.56 -22.56
N SER A 295 -13.31 -11.37 -21.85
CA SER A 295 -12.75 -10.05 -21.63
C SER A 295 -12.43 -9.30 -22.92
N SER A 296 -11.94 -10.01 -23.95
CA SER A 296 -11.66 -9.43 -25.25
C SER A 296 -12.93 -8.93 -25.96
N ILE A 297 -14.02 -9.71 -25.92
CA ILE A 297 -15.32 -9.30 -26.51
C ILE A 297 -15.85 -8.06 -25.80
N ILE A 298 -15.87 -8.07 -24.46
CA ILE A 298 -16.35 -6.93 -23.67
C ILE A 298 -15.51 -5.68 -23.93
N PHE A 299 -14.18 -5.82 -23.96
CA PHE A 299 -13.29 -4.71 -24.27
C PHE A 299 -13.56 -4.11 -25.66
N ARG A 300 -13.74 -4.94 -26.68
CA ARG A 300 -14.09 -4.50 -28.03
C ARG A 300 -15.43 -3.76 -28.08
N LEU A 301 -16.43 -4.24 -27.35
CA LEU A 301 -17.72 -3.55 -27.23
C LEU A 301 -17.57 -2.19 -26.52
N ARG A 302 -16.81 -2.12 -25.43
CA ARG A 302 -16.57 -0.86 -24.73
C ARG A 302 -15.79 0.15 -25.56
N THR A 303 -14.82 -0.30 -26.35
CA THR A 303 -14.03 0.60 -27.20
C THR A 303 -14.71 0.93 -28.51
N GLY A 304 -15.69 0.15 -28.94
CA GLY A 304 -16.28 0.23 -30.29
C GLY A 304 -15.35 -0.34 -31.40
N HIS A 305 -14.21 -0.92 -31.03
CA HIS A 305 -13.27 -1.56 -31.96
C HIS A 305 -13.65 -3.02 -32.21
N CYS A 306 -14.77 -3.22 -32.85
CA CYS A 306 -15.37 -4.54 -33.09
C CYS A 306 -15.79 -4.69 -34.56
N ARG A 307 -16.12 -5.92 -34.98
CA ARG A 307 -16.52 -6.21 -36.39
C ARG A 307 -17.95 -5.77 -36.72
N LEU A 308 -18.33 -4.57 -36.31
CA LEU A 308 -19.56 -3.90 -36.70
C LEU A 308 -19.25 -2.92 -37.86
N ASN A 309 -20.23 -2.71 -38.76
CA ASN A 309 -19.99 -1.95 -39.98
C ASN A 309 -19.51 -0.51 -39.71
N SER A 310 -19.97 0.13 -38.68
CA SER A 310 -19.50 1.46 -38.30
C SER A 310 -18.00 1.52 -38.02
N HIS A 311 -17.44 0.51 -37.31
CA HIS A 311 -16.00 0.43 -37.10
C HIS A 311 -15.24 -0.02 -38.37
N LEU A 312 -15.75 -1.03 -39.11
CA LEU A 312 -15.13 -1.53 -40.31
C LEU A 312 -15.05 -0.46 -41.39
N HIS A 313 -16.07 0.39 -41.53
CA HIS A 313 -16.06 1.54 -42.42
C HIS A 313 -14.99 2.57 -42.01
N ARG A 314 -14.93 2.90 -40.72
CA ARG A 314 -13.92 3.84 -40.20
C ARG A 314 -12.47 3.42 -40.50
N ILE A 315 -12.19 2.11 -40.55
CA ILE A 315 -10.86 1.56 -40.86
C ILE A 315 -10.70 1.17 -42.34
N GLY A 316 -11.66 1.53 -43.24
CA GLY A 316 -11.58 1.32 -44.69
C GLY A 316 -11.83 -0.12 -45.14
N VAL A 317 -12.40 -1.00 -44.30
CA VAL A 317 -12.69 -2.41 -44.66
C VAL A 317 -14.08 -2.57 -45.26
N ARG A 318 -15.00 -1.64 -45.02
CA ARG A 318 -16.35 -1.61 -45.56
C ARG A 318 -16.64 -0.25 -46.20
N ASP A 319 -17.44 -0.24 -47.28
CA ASP A 319 -17.83 0.99 -47.98
C ASP A 319 -18.92 1.76 -47.25
N SER A 320 -19.73 1.10 -46.41
CA SER A 320 -20.82 1.71 -45.67
C SER A 320 -20.76 1.38 -44.17
N PRO A 321 -21.03 2.37 -43.29
CA PRO A 321 -21.12 2.15 -41.86
C PRO A 321 -22.44 1.50 -41.47
N ASN A 322 -23.41 1.38 -42.38
CA ASN A 322 -24.79 1.04 -42.05
C ASN A 322 -25.00 -0.46 -41.84
N CYS A 323 -25.94 -0.78 -40.98
CA CYS A 323 -26.45 -2.13 -40.79
C CYS A 323 -27.15 -2.61 -42.05
N ASP A 324 -26.83 -3.79 -42.54
CA ASP A 324 -27.40 -4.40 -43.74
C ASP A 324 -28.92 -4.66 -43.64
N HIS A 325 -29.49 -4.64 -42.40
CA HIS A 325 -30.89 -4.85 -42.13
C HIS A 325 -31.69 -3.54 -41.93
N CYS A 326 -31.14 -2.58 -41.22
CA CYS A 326 -31.84 -1.37 -40.79
C CYS A 326 -31.45 -0.12 -41.58
N ASN A 327 -30.39 -0.18 -42.33
CA ASN A 327 -29.78 0.93 -43.07
C ASN A 327 -29.41 2.16 -42.23
N ILE A 328 -29.15 1.95 -40.92
CA ILE A 328 -28.61 2.95 -40.00
C ILE A 328 -27.23 2.51 -39.49
N PRO A 329 -26.36 3.42 -39.01
CA PRO A 329 -25.01 3.07 -38.59
C PRO A 329 -24.99 1.90 -37.60
N GLU A 330 -24.24 0.82 -37.92
CA GLU A 330 -24.13 -0.37 -37.08
C GLU A 330 -23.10 -0.12 -35.98
N THR A 331 -23.50 0.65 -34.99
CA THR A 331 -22.72 0.94 -33.78
C THR A 331 -22.94 -0.15 -32.73
N VAL A 332 -22.13 -0.15 -31.65
CA VAL A 332 -22.34 -1.03 -30.49
C VAL A 332 -23.69 -0.80 -29.85
N ALA A 333 -24.10 0.46 -29.70
CA ALA A 333 -25.43 0.80 -29.17
C ALA A 333 -26.54 0.25 -30.06
N HIS A 334 -26.43 0.41 -31.39
CA HIS A 334 -27.39 -0.16 -32.33
C HIS A 334 -27.49 -1.68 -32.19
N PHE A 335 -26.36 -2.37 -32.17
CA PHE A 335 -26.29 -3.83 -32.04
C PHE A 335 -26.90 -4.34 -30.74
N LEU A 336 -26.50 -3.77 -29.60
CA LEU A 336 -26.96 -4.23 -28.28
C LEU A 336 -28.41 -3.83 -27.96
N ILE A 337 -28.84 -2.64 -28.39
CA ILE A 337 -30.06 -2.02 -27.84
C ILE A 337 -31.21 -1.98 -28.87
N SER A 338 -30.97 -1.66 -30.14
CA SER A 338 -32.05 -1.24 -31.02
C SER A 338 -32.20 -1.98 -32.36
N CYS A 339 -31.26 -2.84 -32.78
CA CYS A 339 -31.36 -3.52 -34.05
C CYS A 339 -32.49 -4.55 -34.07
N PRO A 340 -33.52 -4.41 -34.94
CA PRO A 340 -34.63 -5.35 -34.99
C PRO A 340 -34.22 -6.78 -35.43
N LYS A 341 -33.13 -6.91 -36.16
CA LYS A 341 -32.56 -8.22 -36.54
C LYS A 341 -32.32 -9.13 -35.36
N TYR A 342 -32.03 -8.57 -34.18
CA TYR A 342 -31.62 -9.30 -32.97
C TYR A 342 -32.65 -9.21 -31.83
N ASP A 343 -33.89 -8.80 -32.10
CA ASP A 343 -34.91 -8.60 -31.06
C ASP A 343 -35.19 -9.87 -30.24
N ARG A 344 -35.22 -11.02 -30.90
CA ARG A 344 -35.42 -12.31 -30.23
C ARG A 344 -34.28 -12.64 -29.28
N GLN A 345 -33.04 -12.45 -29.72
CA GLN A 345 -31.87 -12.73 -28.90
C GLN A 345 -31.69 -11.73 -27.78
N ARG A 346 -32.15 -10.47 -28.00
CA ARG A 346 -32.04 -9.37 -27.04
C ARG A 346 -32.97 -9.53 -25.82
N SER A 347 -34.00 -10.40 -25.89
CA SER A 347 -34.88 -10.66 -24.77
C SER A 347 -34.14 -10.96 -23.47
N ILE A 348 -33.01 -11.68 -23.54
CA ILE A 348 -32.17 -12.01 -22.38
C ILE A 348 -31.61 -10.76 -21.67
N LEU A 349 -31.22 -9.75 -22.45
CA LEU A 349 -30.69 -8.49 -21.92
C LEU A 349 -31.81 -7.63 -21.31
N LEU A 350 -32.99 -7.64 -21.96
CA LEU A 350 -34.19 -6.93 -21.48
C LEU A 350 -34.68 -7.53 -20.16
N GLU A 351 -34.81 -8.86 -20.09
CA GLU A 351 -35.18 -9.54 -18.85
C GLU A 351 -34.22 -9.29 -17.72
N TYR A 352 -32.92 -9.33 -18.00
CA TYR A 352 -31.89 -9.00 -17.00
C TYR A 352 -32.04 -7.56 -16.49
N SER A 353 -32.15 -6.59 -17.40
CA SER A 353 -32.33 -5.17 -17.06
C SER A 353 -33.58 -4.94 -16.19
N GLN A 354 -34.71 -5.58 -16.53
CA GLN A 354 -35.96 -5.49 -15.75
C GLN A 354 -35.81 -6.12 -14.36
N ARG A 355 -35.21 -7.31 -14.27
CA ARG A 355 -35.00 -8.01 -12.98
C ARG A 355 -34.09 -7.23 -12.02
N GLN A 356 -33.05 -6.58 -12.55
CA GLN A 356 -32.10 -5.80 -11.77
C GLN A 356 -32.52 -4.34 -11.59
N ASN A 357 -33.65 -3.94 -12.17
CA ASN A 357 -34.16 -2.56 -12.14
C ASN A 357 -33.11 -1.53 -12.61
N ILE A 358 -32.36 -1.86 -13.65
CA ILE A 358 -31.33 -0.97 -14.26
C ILE A 358 -31.86 -0.46 -15.62
N PRO A 359 -31.43 0.76 -16.05
CA PRO A 359 -31.75 1.28 -17.35
C PRO A 359 -31.29 0.36 -18.48
N PHE A 360 -32.14 0.08 -19.46
CA PHE A 360 -31.77 -0.67 -20.66
C PHE A 360 -30.94 0.20 -21.61
N SER A 361 -29.67 0.31 -21.34
CA SER A 361 -28.72 1.12 -22.12
C SER A 361 -27.39 0.40 -22.31
N MET A 362 -26.68 0.77 -23.35
CA MET A 362 -25.33 0.26 -23.60
C MET A 362 -24.40 0.50 -22.38
N TYR A 363 -24.51 1.68 -21.78
CA TYR A 363 -23.69 2.05 -20.62
C TYR A 363 -23.98 1.14 -19.42
N SER A 364 -25.25 1.04 -19.01
CA SER A 364 -25.62 0.21 -17.86
C SER A 364 -25.20 -1.25 -18.04
N LEU A 365 -25.49 -1.83 -19.21
CA LEU A 365 -25.17 -3.22 -19.49
C LEU A 365 -23.66 -3.50 -19.48
N LEU A 366 -22.82 -2.62 -20.07
CA LEU A 366 -21.38 -2.82 -20.16
C LEU A 366 -20.61 -2.37 -18.90
N SER A 367 -21.26 -1.65 -17.98
CA SER A 367 -20.66 -1.23 -16.70
C SER A 367 -20.88 -2.24 -15.57
N GLU A 368 -22.00 -2.99 -15.62
CA GLU A 368 -22.37 -3.93 -14.56
C GLU A 368 -21.67 -5.29 -14.72
N CYS A 369 -20.98 -5.75 -13.65
CA CYS A 369 -20.26 -7.02 -13.66
C CYS A 369 -21.16 -8.22 -13.94
N GLU A 370 -22.34 -8.22 -13.35
CA GLU A 370 -23.31 -9.30 -13.46
C GLU A 370 -24.03 -9.33 -14.82
N ALA A 371 -24.04 -8.22 -15.56
CA ALA A 371 -24.56 -8.15 -16.92
C ALA A 371 -23.63 -8.79 -17.96
N LEU A 372 -22.32 -8.84 -17.70
CA LEU A 372 -21.32 -9.31 -18.67
C LEU A 372 -21.58 -10.73 -19.20
N PRO A 373 -21.93 -11.73 -18.36
CA PRO A 373 -22.31 -13.06 -18.84
C PRO A 373 -23.50 -13.05 -19.80
N LYS A 374 -24.50 -12.19 -19.55
CA LYS A 374 -25.70 -12.06 -20.39
C LYS A 374 -25.39 -11.40 -21.74
N ILE A 375 -24.48 -10.43 -21.75
CA ILE A 375 -23.97 -9.85 -23.00
C ILE A 375 -23.26 -10.90 -23.86
N ILE A 376 -22.45 -11.76 -23.24
CA ILE A 376 -21.77 -12.82 -23.96
C ILE A 376 -22.78 -13.85 -24.53
N GLU A 377 -23.78 -14.24 -23.73
CA GLU A 377 -24.85 -15.13 -24.18
C GLU A 377 -25.59 -14.53 -25.38
N PHE A 378 -25.92 -13.23 -25.32
CA PHE A 378 -26.51 -12.49 -26.43
C PHE A 378 -25.58 -12.51 -27.67
N VAL A 379 -24.31 -12.12 -27.52
CA VAL A 379 -23.36 -12.06 -28.65
C VAL A 379 -23.21 -13.42 -29.32
N LEU A 380 -23.08 -14.49 -28.55
CA LEU A 380 -22.97 -15.85 -29.07
C LEU A 380 -24.24 -16.30 -29.78
N SER A 381 -25.42 -15.96 -29.26
CA SER A 381 -26.71 -16.29 -29.89
C SER A 381 -26.95 -15.56 -31.21
N CYS A 382 -26.32 -14.39 -31.41
CA CYS A 382 -26.40 -13.62 -32.64
C CYS A 382 -25.52 -14.21 -33.77
N ALA A 383 -24.70 -15.23 -33.49
CA ALA A 383 -23.69 -15.77 -34.44
C ALA A 383 -22.80 -14.67 -35.06
N ARG A 384 -22.60 -13.57 -34.37
CA ARG A 384 -21.80 -12.41 -34.82
C ARG A 384 -20.41 -12.45 -34.21
N GLN A 385 -19.39 -12.38 -35.02
CA GLN A 385 -18.02 -12.17 -34.54
C GLN A 385 -17.84 -10.71 -34.12
N ILE A 386 -17.46 -10.49 -32.86
CA ILE A 386 -17.22 -9.17 -32.28
C ILE A 386 -15.71 -8.93 -32.08
#